data_0574cbff7aa8d997d0398df3a6622885
#
_entry.id   0574cbff7aa8d997d0398df3a6622885
#
_cell.length_a   1.000
_cell.length_b   1.000
_cell.length_c   1.000
_cell.angle_alpha   90.00
_cell.angle_beta   90.00
_cell.angle_gamma   90.00
#
_symmetry.space_group_name_H-M   'P 1'
#
loop_
_entity.id
_entity.type
_entity.pdbx_description
1 polymer ?
#
loop_
_entity_poly.entity_id
_entity_poly.type
_entity_poly.pdbx_seq_one_letter_code
_entity_poly.pdbx_strand_id
1 'polypeptide(L)'
;MGEPLLNNYTGEAHVPYDCILAGLRANPTREARFHRLDKNWLTPKAQSRPAGTKGHGSFALEKISRGETVAGFGGWVVTRSTLDTLDLDRQHRSIQVDEDLYLVSDETPEPGDHLNHSCHPSAVLIGSQVLVAWRDIEVGEELTFDYATCDDSDYDEFTCGCGEAQCRGTVTGQDWKRADLQEKYKGYFSPYLARRIAKENGEDVL
;
A
#
# COMPACT_ATOMS: atom_id res chain seq x y z
N MET A 1 -33.35 7.00 -22.68
CA MET A 1 -33.52 5.92 -21.71
C MET A 1 -32.53 4.84 -22.05
N GLY A 2 -31.38 4.84 -21.41
CA GLY A 2 -30.28 3.88 -21.61
C GLY A 2 -30.20 2.98 -20.38
N GLU A 3 -30.35 1.68 -20.57
CA GLU A 3 -30.25 0.69 -19.51
C GLU A 3 -28.81 0.60 -18.98
N PRO A 4 -28.62 0.37 -17.67
CA PRO A 4 -27.30 0.14 -17.12
C PRO A 4 -26.83 -1.29 -17.44
N LEU A 5 -25.60 -1.40 -17.96
CA LEU A 5 -24.92 -2.67 -18.16
C LEU A 5 -24.66 -3.35 -16.79
N LEU A 6 -25.40 -4.42 -16.55
CA LEU A 6 -25.18 -5.32 -15.42
C LEU A 6 -23.92 -6.16 -15.68
N ASN A 7 -22.85 -5.88 -14.97
CA ASN A 7 -21.69 -6.77 -14.88
C ASN A 7 -22.01 -7.89 -13.87
N ASN A 8 -22.25 -9.09 -14.40
CA ASN A 8 -22.37 -10.31 -13.61
C ASN A 8 -20.97 -10.78 -13.17
N TYR A 9 -20.51 -10.34 -12.01
CA TYR A 9 -19.44 -11.00 -11.28
C TYR A 9 -20.00 -11.62 -10.01
N THR A 10 -20.01 -12.94 -9.98
CA THR A 10 -20.41 -13.78 -8.84
C THR A 10 -19.35 -13.75 -7.75
N GLY A 11 -19.74 -13.21 -6.60
CA GLY A 11 -19.35 -13.69 -5.27
C GLY A 11 -17.94 -13.43 -4.78
N GLU A 12 -17.58 -12.16 -4.55
CA GLU A 12 -16.85 -11.69 -3.37
C GLU A 12 -16.98 -10.17 -3.35
N ALA A 13 -17.24 -9.56 -2.17
CA ALA A 13 -17.62 -8.17 -2.08
C ALA A 13 -16.43 -7.26 -2.43
N HIS A 14 -16.30 -6.86 -3.69
CA HIS A 14 -15.53 -5.68 -4.07
C HIS A 14 -16.11 -4.48 -3.32
N VAL A 15 -15.29 -3.77 -2.56
CA VAL A 15 -15.66 -2.44 -2.08
C VAL A 15 -15.71 -1.53 -3.33
N PRO A 16 -16.87 -1.04 -3.77
CA PRO A 16 -16.93 -0.16 -4.92
C PRO A 16 -16.09 1.09 -4.67
N TYR A 17 -15.40 1.57 -5.69
CA TYR A 17 -14.61 2.82 -5.65
C TYR A 17 -15.43 3.99 -5.09
N ASP A 18 -16.75 4.00 -5.34
CA ASP A 18 -17.69 4.98 -4.82
C ASP A 18 -17.86 4.95 -3.29
N CYS A 19 -17.65 3.80 -2.63
CA CYS A 19 -17.71 3.72 -1.17
C CYS A 19 -16.48 4.38 -0.50
N ILE A 20 -15.33 4.37 -1.17
CA ILE A 20 -14.12 5.03 -0.68
C ILE A 20 -14.29 6.54 -0.77
N LEU A 21 -14.88 7.05 -1.85
CA LEU A 21 -15.19 8.46 -2.03
C LEU A 21 -16.34 8.93 -1.11
N ALA A 22 -17.29 8.07 -0.77
CA ALA A 22 -18.37 8.41 0.16
C ALA A 22 -17.87 8.60 1.60
N GLY A 23 -16.87 7.81 2.03
CA GLY A 23 -16.21 8.00 3.34
C GLY A 23 -15.46 9.33 3.44
N LEU A 24 -14.96 9.87 2.31
CA LEU A 24 -14.30 11.17 2.25
C LEU A 24 -15.29 12.35 2.26
N ARG A 25 -16.60 12.11 2.01
CA ARG A 25 -17.64 13.15 1.94
C ARG A 25 -18.39 13.39 3.25
N ALA A 26 -18.15 12.61 4.30
CA ALA A 26 -19.01 12.55 5.48
C ALA A 26 -18.59 13.48 6.65
N ASN A 27 -17.92 14.63 6.41
CA ASN A 27 -17.83 15.65 7.47
C ASN A 27 -17.70 17.08 6.92
N PRO A 28 -18.82 17.82 6.74
CA PRO A 28 -18.81 19.16 6.15
C PRO A 28 -18.39 20.30 7.13
N THR A 29 -18.01 20.01 8.37
CA THR A 29 -17.73 21.04 9.38
C THR A 29 -16.28 21.17 9.82
N ARG A 30 -15.35 20.44 9.23
CA ARG A 30 -13.93 20.69 9.38
C ARG A 30 -13.43 21.44 8.16
N GLU A 31 -12.93 22.67 8.36
CA GLU A 31 -12.16 23.37 7.34
C GLU A 31 -11.29 22.39 6.60
N ALA A 32 -11.53 22.20 5.29
CA ALA A 32 -10.69 21.41 4.44
C ALA A 32 -9.33 22.12 4.38
N ARG A 33 -8.48 21.85 5.36
CA ARG A 33 -7.07 22.17 5.25
C ARG A 33 -6.56 21.28 4.13
N PHE A 34 -6.29 21.88 3.00
CA PHE A 34 -5.48 21.25 1.97
C PHE A 34 -4.11 20.98 2.62
N HIS A 35 -3.96 19.78 3.19
CA HIS A 35 -2.65 19.31 3.59
C HIS A 35 -1.88 19.06 2.30
N ARG A 36 -0.77 19.77 2.13
CA ARG A 36 0.23 19.39 1.16
C ARG A 36 0.51 17.90 1.37
N LEU A 37 0.51 17.12 0.29
CA LEU A 37 0.92 15.70 0.29
C LEU A 37 2.46 15.61 0.30
N ASP A 38 3.10 16.48 1.06
CA ASP A 38 4.55 16.52 1.24
C ASP A 38 5.03 15.57 2.35
N LYS A 39 4.11 14.86 3.00
CA LYS A 39 4.38 13.99 4.14
C LYS A 39 3.56 12.72 4.10
N ASN A 40 4.16 11.64 4.60
CA ASN A 40 3.44 10.41 4.84
C ASN A 40 2.43 10.59 5.98
N TRP A 41 1.22 10.18 5.73
CA TRP A 41 0.12 10.26 6.69
C TRP A 41 -0.18 8.88 7.28
N LEU A 42 -0.37 8.83 8.60
CA LEU A 42 -0.88 7.67 9.33
C LEU A 42 -2.22 8.03 9.99
N THR A 43 -3.17 7.09 9.98
CA THR A 43 -4.43 7.27 10.70
C THR A 43 -4.20 7.60 12.18
N PRO A 44 -4.96 8.54 12.79
CA PRO A 44 -4.86 8.82 14.21
C PRO A 44 -5.24 7.61 15.11
N LYS A 45 -5.85 6.57 14.53
CA LYS A 45 -6.14 5.31 15.21
C LYS A 45 -4.92 4.38 15.33
N ALA A 46 -3.74 4.80 14.86
CA ALA A 46 -2.52 4.02 14.93
C ALA A 46 -1.33 4.88 15.36
N GLN A 47 -0.28 4.22 15.82
CA GLN A 47 0.99 4.86 16.16
C GLN A 47 2.18 4.04 15.69
N SER A 48 3.27 4.72 15.35
CA SER A 48 4.56 4.07 15.11
C SER A 48 5.24 3.73 16.44
N ARG A 49 5.80 2.51 16.52
CA ARG A 49 6.58 2.04 17.68
C ARG A 49 7.58 0.96 17.24
N PRO A 50 8.56 0.61 18.10
CA PRO A 50 9.48 -0.50 17.82
C PRO A 50 8.75 -1.80 17.51
N ALA A 51 9.18 -2.49 16.44
CA ALA A 51 8.64 -3.74 15.91
C ALA A 51 9.68 -4.89 15.94
N GLY A 52 10.55 -4.92 16.95
CA GLY A 52 11.58 -5.92 17.10
C GLY A 52 12.63 -5.87 15.99
N THR A 53 12.88 -7.00 15.33
CA THR A 53 13.89 -7.10 14.26
C THR A 53 13.50 -6.34 12.97
N LYS A 54 12.24 -5.91 12.85
CA LYS A 54 11.75 -5.11 11.72
C LYS A 54 11.97 -3.60 11.90
N GLY A 55 12.69 -3.17 12.95
CA GLY A 55 12.90 -1.76 13.26
C GLY A 55 11.65 -1.14 13.89
N HIS A 56 10.96 -0.26 13.18
CA HIS A 56 9.68 0.33 13.60
C HIS A 56 8.54 -0.25 12.77
N GLY A 57 7.32 -0.18 13.31
CA GLY A 57 6.09 -0.56 12.65
C GLY A 57 4.93 0.32 13.16
N SER A 58 3.84 0.36 12.44
CA SER A 58 2.62 1.07 12.82
C SER A 58 1.61 0.11 13.42
N PHE A 59 1.05 0.45 14.58
CA PHE A 59 0.16 -0.43 15.35
C PHE A 59 -1.14 0.26 15.70
N ALA A 60 -2.25 -0.45 15.60
CA ALA A 60 -3.57 0.07 15.91
C ALA A 60 -3.71 0.40 17.41
N LEU A 61 -4.19 1.60 17.72
CA LEU A 61 -4.57 2.06 19.07
C LEU A 61 -6.05 1.81 19.34
N GLU A 62 -6.84 1.78 18.28
CA GLU A 62 -8.28 1.54 18.29
C GLU A 62 -8.60 0.54 17.19
N LYS A 63 -9.75 -0.10 17.26
CA LYS A 63 -10.25 -0.94 16.17
C LYS A 63 -10.40 -0.11 14.90
N ILE A 64 -9.87 -0.64 13.78
CA ILE A 64 -10.01 -0.07 12.44
C ILE A 64 -10.86 -1.01 11.62
N SER A 65 -11.96 -0.51 11.07
CA SER A 65 -12.86 -1.34 10.29
C SER A 65 -12.35 -1.54 8.85
N ARG A 66 -12.66 -2.66 8.25
CA ARG A 66 -12.40 -2.92 6.83
C ARG A 66 -12.84 -1.74 5.97
N GLY A 67 -11.97 -1.31 5.04
CA GLY A 67 -12.20 -0.21 4.12
C GLY A 67 -11.84 1.18 4.67
N GLU A 68 -11.50 1.33 5.94
CA GLU A 68 -10.98 2.60 6.46
C GLU A 68 -9.58 2.87 5.92
N THR A 69 -9.29 4.13 5.56
CA THR A 69 -7.94 4.55 5.18
C THR A 69 -7.02 4.48 6.39
N VAL A 70 -5.88 3.80 6.26
CA VAL A 70 -4.91 3.61 7.34
C VAL A 70 -3.64 4.41 7.15
N ALA A 71 -3.19 4.59 5.91
CA ALA A 71 -2.01 5.40 5.60
C ALA A 71 -2.11 6.03 4.21
N GLY A 72 -1.33 7.06 3.98
CA GLY A 72 -1.14 7.69 2.68
C GLY A 72 0.31 8.08 2.50
N PHE A 73 0.89 7.68 1.40
CA PHE A 73 2.28 8.01 1.05
C PHE A 73 2.32 9.36 0.34
N GLY A 74 3.17 10.25 0.81
CA GLY A 74 3.47 11.55 0.26
C GLY A 74 4.98 11.76 0.11
N GLY A 75 5.41 12.96 -0.25
CA GLY A 75 6.82 13.29 -0.37
C GLY A 75 7.19 13.74 -1.77
N TRP A 76 8.46 13.52 -2.12
CA TRP A 76 9.05 13.95 -3.38
C TRP A 76 9.06 12.82 -4.39
N VAL A 77 8.59 13.07 -5.59
CA VAL A 77 8.74 12.11 -6.70
C VAL A 77 10.16 12.26 -7.27
N VAL A 78 10.90 11.15 -7.23
CA VAL A 78 12.27 11.07 -7.74
C VAL A 78 12.42 9.89 -8.70
N THR A 79 13.44 9.96 -9.58
CA THR A 79 13.83 8.81 -10.41
C THR A 79 14.67 7.83 -9.59
N ARG A 80 14.82 6.60 -10.08
CA ARG A 80 15.72 5.60 -9.49
C ARG A 80 17.14 6.14 -9.33
N SER A 81 17.67 6.78 -10.35
CA SER A 81 19.03 7.36 -10.31
C SER A 81 19.18 8.43 -9.23
N THR A 82 18.14 9.16 -8.90
CA THR A 82 18.15 10.11 -7.77
C THR A 82 18.01 9.37 -6.44
N LEU A 83 17.11 8.38 -6.34
CA LEU A 83 16.94 7.53 -5.15
C LEU A 83 18.27 6.89 -4.73
N ASP A 84 19.04 6.35 -5.67
CA ASP A 84 20.35 5.70 -5.42
C ASP A 84 21.40 6.65 -4.84
N THR A 85 21.19 7.97 -4.90
CA THR A 85 22.07 8.97 -4.28
C THR A 85 21.72 9.29 -2.84
N LEU A 86 20.56 8.87 -2.37
CA LEU A 86 20.08 9.12 -1.01
C LEU A 86 20.71 8.13 -0.02
N ASP A 87 20.62 8.44 1.27
CA ASP A 87 21.00 7.48 2.31
C ASP A 87 20.06 6.26 2.32
N LEU A 88 20.56 5.14 2.85
CA LEU A 88 19.82 3.87 2.85
C LEU A 88 18.51 3.94 3.62
N ASP A 89 18.42 4.75 4.69
CA ASP A 89 17.18 4.90 5.46
C ASP A 89 16.07 5.52 4.60
N ARG A 90 16.40 6.54 3.82
CA ARG A 90 15.46 7.16 2.89
C ARG A 90 15.10 6.26 1.73
N GLN A 91 16.05 5.49 1.21
CA GLN A 91 15.77 4.49 0.18
C GLN A 91 14.75 3.45 0.69
N HIS A 92 14.94 2.91 1.89
CA HIS A 92 14.03 1.92 2.49
C HIS A 92 12.67 2.49 2.90
N ARG A 93 12.53 3.80 3.03
CA ARG A 93 11.26 4.49 3.30
C ARG A 93 10.56 5.00 2.04
N SER A 94 11.09 4.68 0.87
CA SER A 94 10.46 5.03 -0.40
C SER A 94 9.38 4.02 -0.81
N ILE A 95 8.49 4.44 -1.69
CA ILE A 95 7.54 3.56 -2.36
C ILE A 95 7.60 3.79 -3.86
N GLN A 96 7.67 2.71 -4.64
CA GLN A 96 7.67 2.81 -6.09
C GLN A 96 6.24 3.11 -6.60
N VAL A 97 6.11 4.14 -7.42
CA VAL A 97 4.82 4.63 -7.92
C VAL A 97 4.65 4.49 -9.43
N ASP A 98 5.76 4.37 -10.17
CA ASP A 98 5.78 4.02 -11.59
C ASP A 98 7.14 3.35 -11.92
N GLU A 99 7.37 2.95 -13.18
CA GLU A 99 8.53 2.19 -13.70
C GLU A 99 9.89 2.70 -13.18
N ASP A 100 10.11 4.01 -13.16
CA ASP A 100 11.34 4.65 -12.71
C ASP A 100 11.03 5.83 -11.76
N LEU A 101 9.89 5.78 -11.07
CA LEU A 101 9.48 6.85 -10.17
C LEU A 101 9.18 6.32 -8.77
N TYR A 102 9.72 7.01 -7.79
CA TYR A 102 9.60 6.69 -6.38
C TYR A 102 9.13 7.91 -5.60
N LEU A 103 8.25 7.70 -4.63
CA LEU A 103 7.95 8.69 -3.60
C LEU A 103 8.91 8.49 -2.44
N VAL A 104 9.55 9.57 -2.02
CA VAL A 104 10.52 9.60 -0.92
C VAL A 104 10.07 10.64 0.09
N SER A 105 9.97 10.25 1.35
CA SER A 105 9.69 11.14 2.47
C SER A 105 10.91 12.03 2.80
N ASP A 106 10.68 13.02 3.67
CA ASP A 106 11.74 13.92 4.16
C ASP A 106 12.82 13.18 4.97
N GLU A 107 13.91 13.87 5.30
CA GLU A 107 15.03 13.35 6.10
C GLU A 107 14.56 12.81 7.46
N THR A 108 13.61 13.50 8.09
CA THR A 108 13.03 13.05 9.36
C THR A 108 11.89 12.08 9.12
N PRO A 109 11.98 10.83 9.64
CA PRO A 109 10.91 9.85 9.49
C PRO A 109 9.57 10.33 10.05
N GLU A 110 8.52 10.10 9.30
CA GLU A 110 7.13 10.38 9.68
C GLU A 110 6.46 9.07 10.16
N PRO A 111 5.39 9.14 10.97
CA PRO A 111 4.71 7.92 11.41
C PRO A 111 4.24 7.01 10.28
N GLY A 112 3.84 7.58 9.13
CA GLY A 112 3.41 6.84 7.95
C GLY A 112 4.54 6.16 7.15
N ASP A 113 5.81 6.39 7.51
CA ASP A 113 6.96 5.70 6.92
C ASP A 113 7.11 4.25 7.41
N HIS A 114 6.48 3.91 8.53
CA HIS A 114 6.70 2.66 9.23
C HIS A 114 5.58 1.64 8.95
N LEU A 115 5.35 1.32 7.70
CA LEU A 115 4.40 0.30 7.24
C LEU A 115 5.17 -0.93 6.75
N ASN A 116 5.29 -1.95 7.59
CA ASN A 116 6.04 -3.15 7.27
C ASN A 116 5.32 -4.08 6.30
N HIS A 117 6.11 -4.95 5.68
CA HIS A 117 5.59 -6.05 4.88
C HIS A 117 4.98 -7.16 5.74
N SER A 118 3.91 -7.78 5.22
CA SER A 118 3.43 -9.09 5.65
C SER A 118 2.90 -9.90 4.45
N CYS A 119 3.14 -11.22 4.46
CA CYS A 119 2.54 -12.15 3.50
C CYS A 119 1.03 -12.40 3.75
N HIS A 120 0.53 -11.99 4.94
CA HIS A 120 -0.90 -11.96 5.29
C HIS A 120 -1.25 -10.59 5.86
N PRO A 121 -1.28 -9.56 5.02
CA PRO A 121 -1.35 -8.18 5.48
C PRO A 121 -2.71 -7.79 6.04
N SER A 122 -2.71 -6.76 6.90
CA SER A 122 -3.93 -6.14 7.43
C SER A 122 -4.50 -5.05 6.51
N ALA A 123 -3.66 -4.48 5.63
CA ALA A 123 -4.03 -3.42 4.70
C ALA A 123 -3.66 -3.76 3.25
N VAL A 124 -4.23 -3.05 2.31
CA VAL A 124 -4.02 -3.23 0.87
C VAL A 124 -3.85 -1.88 0.18
N LEU A 125 -3.05 -1.86 -0.88
CA LEU A 125 -2.78 -0.66 -1.66
C LEU A 125 -3.96 -0.30 -2.57
N ILE A 126 -4.33 0.98 -2.60
CA ILE A 126 -5.28 1.56 -3.55
C ILE A 126 -4.54 2.60 -4.39
N GLY A 127 -4.51 2.37 -5.69
CA GLY A 127 -3.67 3.17 -6.59
C GLY A 127 -2.20 3.02 -6.27
N SER A 128 -1.44 4.13 -6.18
CA SER A 128 0.00 4.12 -5.90
C SER A 128 0.38 4.59 -4.50
N GLN A 129 -0.58 5.08 -3.69
CA GLN A 129 -0.22 5.90 -2.52
C GLN A 129 -1.09 5.70 -1.29
N VAL A 130 -2.22 5.01 -1.37
CA VAL A 130 -3.16 4.93 -0.26
C VAL A 130 -3.28 3.49 0.21
N LEU A 131 -3.17 3.28 1.52
CA LEU A 131 -3.46 2.00 2.16
C LEU A 131 -4.81 2.04 2.85
N VAL A 132 -5.61 1.02 2.62
CA VAL A 132 -6.89 0.81 3.31
C VAL A 132 -6.88 -0.51 4.06
N ALA A 133 -7.60 -0.57 5.17
CA ALA A 133 -7.77 -1.81 5.92
C ALA A 133 -8.46 -2.87 5.05
N TRP A 134 -7.78 -3.99 4.79
CA TRP A 134 -8.31 -5.09 3.98
C TRP A 134 -9.30 -5.98 4.74
N ARG A 135 -9.13 -6.01 6.04
CA ARG A 135 -10.02 -6.64 7.03
C ARG A 135 -10.15 -5.75 8.25
N ASP A 136 -10.98 -6.12 9.19
CA ASP A 136 -10.95 -5.48 10.52
C ASP A 136 -9.57 -5.67 11.14
N ILE A 137 -9.03 -4.61 11.75
CA ILE A 137 -7.74 -4.59 12.44
C ILE A 137 -8.02 -4.33 13.91
N GLU A 138 -7.59 -5.25 14.77
CA GLU A 138 -7.84 -5.17 16.21
C GLU A 138 -6.77 -4.31 16.90
N VAL A 139 -7.10 -3.84 18.10
CA VAL A 139 -6.19 -3.02 18.94
C VAL A 139 -4.89 -3.77 19.20
N GLY A 140 -3.77 -3.09 18.98
CA GLY A 140 -2.42 -3.65 19.15
C GLY A 140 -1.88 -4.42 17.95
N GLU A 141 -2.70 -4.65 16.93
CA GLU A 141 -2.29 -5.31 15.68
C GLU A 141 -1.44 -4.38 14.82
N GLU A 142 -0.44 -4.93 14.12
CA GLU A 142 0.42 -4.19 13.21
C GLU A 142 -0.29 -3.91 11.88
N LEU A 143 -0.21 -2.68 11.41
CA LEU A 143 -0.63 -2.27 10.08
C LEU A 143 0.46 -2.68 9.09
N THR A 144 0.13 -3.61 8.20
CA THR A 144 1.07 -4.16 7.21
C THR A 144 0.44 -4.23 5.84
N PHE A 145 1.27 -4.18 4.79
CA PHE A 145 0.83 -4.45 3.42
C PHE A 145 1.81 -5.35 2.68
N ASP A 146 1.43 -5.88 1.54
CA ASP A 146 2.31 -6.74 0.76
C ASP A 146 3.08 -5.91 -0.26
N TYR A 147 4.41 -5.84 -0.13
CA TYR A 147 5.29 -5.06 -1.00
C TYR A 147 5.23 -5.51 -2.47
N ALA A 148 4.90 -6.78 -2.73
CA ALA A 148 4.66 -7.27 -4.08
C ALA A 148 3.60 -6.47 -4.86
N THR A 149 2.74 -5.70 -4.18
CA THR A 149 1.69 -4.91 -4.83
C THR A 149 2.18 -3.58 -5.41
N CYS A 150 3.39 -3.14 -5.06
CA CYS A 150 3.92 -1.85 -5.50
C CYS A 150 5.40 -1.85 -5.90
N ASP A 151 6.19 -2.88 -5.58
CA ASP A 151 7.63 -2.83 -5.76
C ASP A 151 8.14 -3.91 -6.72
N ASP A 152 9.04 -3.51 -7.65
CA ASP A 152 9.79 -4.41 -8.53
C ASP A 152 11.31 -4.26 -8.37
N SER A 153 11.76 -3.58 -7.31
CA SER A 153 13.16 -3.28 -7.04
C SER A 153 13.86 -4.44 -6.36
N ASP A 154 15.12 -4.66 -6.72
CA ASP A 154 15.98 -5.67 -6.12
C ASP A 154 16.71 -5.18 -4.84
N TYR A 155 16.73 -3.86 -4.59
CA TYR A 155 17.39 -3.28 -3.41
C TYR A 155 16.65 -3.56 -2.10
N ASP A 156 15.36 -3.91 -2.18
CA ASP A 156 14.49 -4.15 -1.02
C ASP A 156 14.21 -5.63 -0.77
N GLU A 157 15.06 -6.51 -1.33
CA GLU A 157 14.96 -7.96 -1.13
C GLU A 157 15.42 -8.36 0.27
N PHE A 158 14.58 -9.14 0.98
CA PHE A 158 14.88 -9.54 2.34
C PHE A 158 14.24 -10.88 2.74
N THR A 159 14.78 -11.49 3.81
CA THR A 159 14.13 -12.64 4.47
C THR A 159 12.95 -12.15 5.29
N CYS A 160 11.76 -12.63 4.94
CA CYS A 160 10.52 -12.21 5.60
C CYS A 160 10.40 -12.76 7.02
N GLY A 161 10.20 -11.87 7.98
CA GLY A 161 9.97 -12.18 9.39
C GLY A 161 8.51 -11.95 9.81
N CYS A 162 7.51 -12.06 8.92
CA CYS A 162 6.11 -11.76 9.28
C CYS A 162 5.49 -12.77 10.27
N GLY A 163 6.07 -13.97 10.42
CA GLY A 163 5.58 -15.01 11.34
C GLY A 163 4.31 -15.73 10.90
N GLU A 164 3.78 -15.42 9.72
CA GLU A 164 2.55 -15.99 9.20
C GLU A 164 2.74 -17.44 8.70
N ALA A 165 1.72 -18.27 8.85
CA ALA A 165 1.77 -19.66 8.38
C ALA A 165 1.97 -19.77 6.85
N GLN A 166 1.54 -18.77 6.09
CA GLN A 166 1.68 -18.66 4.64
C GLN A 166 2.85 -17.77 4.24
N CYS A 167 3.83 -17.56 5.14
CA CYS A 167 5.00 -16.76 4.84
C CYS A 167 5.78 -17.36 3.66
N ARG A 168 6.09 -16.55 2.65
CA ARG A 168 6.85 -17.00 1.47
C ARG A 168 8.36 -17.06 1.68
N GLY A 169 8.84 -16.75 2.90
CA GLY A 169 10.24 -16.84 3.32
C GLY A 169 11.09 -15.68 2.83
N THR A 170 11.15 -15.42 1.54
CA THR A 170 11.88 -14.29 0.94
C THR A 170 10.93 -13.38 0.19
N VAL A 171 11.09 -12.09 0.36
CA VAL A 171 10.41 -11.04 -0.42
C VAL A 171 11.40 -10.54 -1.46
N THR A 172 10.96 -10.43 -2.70
CA THR A 172 11.79 -10.00 -3.82
C THR A 172 11.05 -9.04 -4.73
N GLY A 173 11.78 -8.24 -5.49
CA GLY A 173 11.24 -7.38 -6.54
C GLY A 173 10.61 -8.14 -7.73
N GLN A 174 10.60 -9.49 -7.71
CA GLN A 174 9.95 -10.32 -8.73
C GLN A 174 8.64 -10.95 -8.24
N ASP A 175 8.26 -10.71 -6.99
CA ASP A 175 7.09 -11.35 -6.37
C ASP A 175 5.77 -11.00 -7.08
N TRP A 176 5.65 -9.82 -7.67
CA TRP A 176 4.49 -9.40 -8.45
C TRP A 176 4.18 -10.32 -9.67
N LYS A 177 5.17 -11.10 -10.16
CA LYS A 177 5.00 -12.06 -11.26
C LYS A 177 4.36 -13.38 -10.83
N ARG A 178 4.25 -13.62 -9.55
CA ARG A 178 3.67 -14.87 -9.03
C ARG A 178 2.17 -14.93 -9.28
N ALA A 179 1.71 -16.00 -9.91
CA ALA A 179 0.30 -16.18 -10.25
C ALA A 179 -0.62 -16.20 -9.00
N ASP A 180 -0.14 -16.78 -7.88
CA ASP A 180 -0.89 -16.80 -6.62
C ASP A 180 -1.08 -15.40 -6.03
N LEU A 181 -0.08 -14.52 -6.15
CA LEU A 181 -0.19 -13.13 -5.69
C LEU A 181 -1.01 -12.27 -6.66
N GLN A 182 -0.89 -12.51 -7.97
CA GLN A 182 -1.71 -11.84 -8.97
C GLN A 182 -3.21 -12.13 -8.76
N GLU A 183 -3.57 -13.37 -8.47
CA GLU A 183 -4.96 -13.73 -8.15
C GLU A 183 -5.40 -13.11 -6.80
N LYS A 184 -4.55 -13.26 -5.76
CA LYS A 184 -4.84 -12.74 -4.42
C LYS A 184 -5.07 -11.22 -4.41
N TYR A 185 -4.25 -10.46 -5.13
CA TYR A 185 -4.25 -9.00 -5.14
C TYR A 185 -4.83 -8.40 -6.43
N LYS A 186 -5.68 -9.14 -7.14
CA LYS A 186 -6.34 -8.64 -8.36
C LYS A 186 -7.05 -7.32 -8.10
N GLY A 187 -6.66 -6.27 -8.85
CA GLY A 187 -7.20 -4.92 -8.68
C GLY A 187 -6.55 -4.07 -7.58
N TYR A 188 -5.52 -4.60 -6.90
CA TYR A 188 -4.80 -3.92 -5.82
C TYR A 188 -3.30 -3.74 -6.08
N PHE A 189 -2.82 -4.14 -7.22
CA PHE A 189 -1.48 -3.76 -7.68
C PHE A 189 -1.43 -2.28 -8.03
N SER A 190 -0.27 -1.65 -7.81
CA SER A 190 -0.02 -0.30 -8.31
C SER A 190 -0.28 -0.24 -9.82
N PRO A 191 -0.70 0.91 -10.36
CA PRO A 191 -1.09 1.01 -11.77
C PRO A 191 0.00 0.54 -12.74
N TYR A 192 1.28 0.80 -12.45
CA TYR A 192 2.37 0.38 -13.33
C TYR A 192 2.55 -1.15 -13.31
N LEU A 193 2.47 -1.81 -12.14
CA LEU A 193 2.52 -3.27 -12.06
C LEU A 193 1.29 -3.91 -12.69
N ALA A 194 0.11 -3.33 -12.50
CA ALA A 194 -1.10 -3.81 -13.15
C ALA A 194 -0.96 -3.78 -14.69
N ARG A 195 -0.37 -2.70 -15.27
CA ARG A 195 -0.07 -2.64 -16.70
C ARG A 195 0.93 -3.73 -17.13
N ARG A 196 1.98 -3.97 -16.34
CA ARG A 196 2.96 -5.01 -16.62
C ARG A 196 2.35 -6.41 -16.60
N ILE A 197 1.56 -6.71 -15.57
CA ILE A 197 0.86 -7.99 -15.43
C ILE A 197 -0.06 -8.23 -16.63
N ALA A 198 -0.88 -7.24 -17.00
CA ALA A 198 -1.77 -7.33 -18.15
C ALA A 198 -0.99 -7.58 -19.45
N LYS A 199 0.11 -6.85 -19.66
CA LYS A 199 1.00 -7.03 -20.83
C LYS A 199 1.62 -8.44 -20.89
N GLU A 200 2.10 -8.97 -19.73
CA GLU A 200 2.66 -10.33 -19.67
C GLU A 200 1.58 -11.40 -19.95
N ASN A 201 0.34 -11.14 -19.55
CA ASN A 201 -0.81 -12.00 -19.81
C ASN A 201 -1.41 -11.84 -21.22
N GLY A 202 -0.86 -10.95 -22.07
CA GLY A 202 -1.34 -10.72 -23.44
C GLY A 202 -2.65 -9.93 -23.51
N GLU A 203 -2.97 -9.17 -22.46
CA GLU A 203 -4.13 -8.31 -22.41
C GLU A 203 -3.79 -6.93 -23.03
N ASP A 204 -4.76 -6.32 -23.73
CA ASP A 204 -4.62 -4.95 -24.24
C ASP A 204 -4.63 -3.95 -23.07
N VAL A 205 -3.59 -3.15 -22.96
CA VAL A 205 -3.45 -2.12 -21.91
C VAL A 205 -3.57 -0.75 -22.57
N LEU A 206 -4.44 0.10 -22.04
CA LEU A 206 -4.54 1.52 -22.44
C LEU A 206 -3.34 2.31 -21.94
#